data_c95d840f14d99f47b50775ecc34286bd
#
_entry.id   c95d840f14d99f47b50775ecc34286bd
#
_cell.length_a   1.000
_cell.length_b   1.000
_cell.length_c   1.000
_cell.angle_alpha   90.00
_cell.angle_beta   90.00
_cell.angle_gamma   90.00
#
_symmetry.space_group_name_H-M   'P 1'
#
loop_
_entity.id
_entity.type
_entity.pdbx_description
1 polymer ?
#
loop_
_entity_poly.entity_id
_entity_poly.type
_entity_poly.pdbx_seq_one_letter_code
_entity_poly.pdbx_strand_id
1 'polypeptide(L)'
;YSKSSHQIAFASEMQNLIGWCDDIRPFPIGSYYCDGRFVRYEDIADVPAPMEDDMETTLTNIREKLIAGVEKRLDADAPVGFLLSGGLDSSLVCSIAAKKLGKPIRTFAIGMDTDAIDLKYARQTADYLGSEHHEVMGMYLLCKAIHEQTDVRVLLTGEISDELFGYKYTDYAPTADAFQQESQKRIRELYMYDVLRADRCISSNSIEARVPFGDLDFVRYVMAIDPEKKLNSYG
;
A
#
# COMPACT_ATOMS: atom_id res chain seq x y z
N TYR A 1 21.70 1.89 5.29
CA TYR A 1 22.94 1.45 5.92
C TYR A 1 24.17 2.10 5.30
N SER A 2 25.25 2.12 6.02
CA SER A 2 26.57 2.45 5.47
C SER A 2 27.57 1.37 5.90
N LYS A 3 28.43 0.93 4.97
CA LYS A 3 29.44 -0.11 5.24
C LYS A 3 30.80 0.35 4.77
N SER A 4 31.77 0.31 5.66
CA SER A 4 33.20 0.48 5.38
C SER A 4 33.95 -0.86 5.50
N SER A 5 35.26 -0.85 5.31
CA SER A 5 36.09 -2.04 5.46
C SER A 5 36.07 -2.65 6.88
N HIS A 6 35.73 -1.88 7.89
CA HIS A 6 35.84 -2.30 9.30
C HIS A 6 34.55 -2.12 10.11
N GLN A 7 33.59 -1.39 9.60
CA GLN A 7 32.37 -1.04 10.35
C GLN A 7 31.15 -1.03 9.45
N ILE A 8 30.00 -1.31 10.04
CA ILE A 8 28.71 -1.13 9.41
C ILE A 8 27.80 -0.36 10.37
N ALA A 9 27.03 0.57 9.82
CA ALA A 9 26.03 1.34 10.53
C ALA A 9 24.65 1.15 9.91
N PHE A 10 23.64 1.04 10.74
CA PHE A 10 22.24 0.96 10.36
C PHE A 10 21.44 2.06 11.02
N ALA A 11 20.45 2.58 10.31
CA ALA A 11 19.46 3.48 10.85
C ALA A 11 18.15 3.30 10.09
N SER A 12 17.03 3.57 10.73
CA SER A 12 15.70 3.57 10.09
C SER A 12 15.58 4.70 9.08
N GLU A 13 16.25 5.82 9.33
CA GLU A 13 16.26 6.99 8.47
C GLU A 13 17.67 7.33 7.99
N MET A 14 17.78 7.62 6.68
CA MET A 14 19.06 7.99 6.07
C MET A 14 19.68 9.22 6.76
N GLN A 15 18.87 10.20 7.14
CA GLN A 15 19.31 11.44 7.80
C GLN A 15 20.10 11.18 9.09
N ASN A 16 19.85 10.07 9.79
CA ASN A 16 20.58 9.71 11.01
C ASN A 16 22.01 9.22 10.74
N LEU A 17 22.34 8.93 9.49
CA LEU A 17 23.69 8.52 9.08
C LEU A 17 24.45 9.68 8.40
N ILE A 18 23.76 10.75 8.00
CA ILE A 18 24.40 11.91 7.36
C ILE A 18 25.33 12.60 8.37
N GLY A 19 26.55 12.92 7.94
CA GLY A 19 27.60 13.50 8.77
C GLY A 19 28.43 12.49 9.57
N TRP A 20 28.01 11.22 9.60
CA TRP A 20 28.74 10.12 10.22
C TRP A 20 29.29 9.12 9.21
N CYS A 21 28.66 9.05 8.04
CA CYS A 21 28.94 8.06 7.01
C CYS A 21 29.00 8.73 5.63
N ASP A 22 29.96 8.29 4.80
CA ASP A 22 30.20 8.84 3.45
C ASP A 22 29.35 8.13 2.37
N ASP A 23 29.15 6.81 2.49
CA ASP A 23 28.38 6.02 1.52
C ASP A 23 27.15 5.43 2.21
N ILE A 24 25.99 6.06 2.00
CA ILE A 24 24.73 5.66 2.60
C ILE A 24 23.85 5.02 1.52
N ARG A 25 23.40 3.81 1.78
CA ARG A 25 22.59 3.01 0.85
C ARG A 25 21.31 2.51 1.52
N PRO A 26 20.22 2.29 0.74
CA PRO A 26 19.05 1.59 1.23
C PRO A 26 19.41 0.18 1.70
N PHE A 27 18.73 -0.32 2.73
CA PHE A 27 18.88 -1.71 3.13
C PHE A 27 18.34 -2.61 1.99
N PRO A 28 19.05 -3.67 1.57
CA PRO A 28 18.60 -4.52 0.48
C PRO A 28 17.24 -5.16 0.82
N ILE A 29 16.27 -4.98 -0.07
CA ILE A 29 14.93 -5.55 0.10
C ILE A 29 14.96 -7.07 0.16
N GLY A 30 14.03 -7.68 0.92
CA GLY A 30 13.94 -9.11 1.07
C GLY A 30 15.23 -9.76 1.63
N SER A 31 15.98 -9.02 2.45
CA SER A 31 17.26 -9.48 2.98
C SER A 31 17.37 -9.28 4.48
N TYR A 32 18.28 -10.01 5.09
CA TYR A 32 18.76 -9.75 6.45
C TYR A 32 20.28 -9.63 6.45
N TYR A 33 20.82 -9.01 7.47
CA TYR A 33 22.27 -8.91 7.66
C TYR A 33 22.73 -9.84 8.80
N CYS A 34 23.64 -10.73 8.48
CA CYS A 34 24.23 -11.67 9.45
C CYS A 34 25.67 -12.00 9.07
N ASP A 35 26.54 -12.16 10.05
CA ASP A 35 27.93 -12.56 9.88
C ASP A 35 28.69 -11.75 8.81
N GLY A 36 28.52 -10.44 8.82
CA GLY A 36 29.23 -9.51 7.94
C GLY A 36 28.69 -9.41 6.51
N ARG A 37 27.59 -10.08 6.20
CA ARG A 37 27.01 -10.13 4.85
C ARG A 37 25.50 -9.93 4.85
N PHE A 38 24.97 -9.39 3.72
CA PHE A 38 23.55 -9.42 3.40
C PHE A 38 23.19 -10.78 2.81
N VAL A 39 22.12 -11.36 3.30
CA VAL A 39 21.54 -12.60 2.79
C VAL A 39 20.12 -12.31 2.33
N ARG A 40 19.87 -12.48 1.03
CA ARG A 40 18.54 -12.34 0.46
C ARG A 40 17.75 -13.62 0.73
N TYR A 41 16.57 -13.49 1.31
CA TYR A 41 15.67 -14.62 1.57
C TYR A 41 14.46 -14.63 0.65
N GLU A 42 14.09 -13.48 0.08
CA GLU A 42 12.94 -13.37 -0.80
C GLU A 42 13.07 -12.18 -1.76
N ASP A 43 12.50 -12.32 -2.97
CA ASP A 43 12.10 -11.24 -3.84
C ASP A 43 10.63 -11.45 -4.22
N ILE A 44 9.72 -10.78 -3.53
CA ILE A 44 8.27 -10.94 -3.73
C ILE A 44 7.81 -10.56 -5.14
N ALA A 45 8.61 -9.77 -5.85
CA ALA A 45 8.33 -9.36 -7.23
C ALA A 45 8.89 -10.36 -8.25
N ASP A 46 9.74 -11.31 -7.83
CA ASP A 46 10.29 -12.33 -8.73
C ASP A 46 9.31 -13.48 -8.89
N VAL A 47 8.79 -13.62 -10.10
CA VAL A 47 7.82 -14.66 -10.44
C VAL A 47 8.44 -15.57 -11.46
N PRO A 48 8.71 -16.84 -11.11
CA PRO A 48 9.41 -17.78 -11.99
C PRO A 48 8.62 -18.18 -13.23
N ALA A 49 7.27 -18.19 -13.13
CA ALA A 49 6.39 -18.45 -14.25
C ALA A 49 4.98 -17.89 -13.98
N PRO A 50 4.28 -17.35 -14.99
CA PRO A 50 2.88 -16.98 -14.87
C PRO A 50 2.00 -18.18 -14.50
N MET A 51 0.91 -17.92 -13.77
CA MET A 51 -0.10 -18.93 -13.48
C MET A 51 -1.03 -19.13 -14.68
N GLU A 52 -1.44 -20.39 -14.87
CA GLU A 52 -2.36 -20.79 -15.95
C GLU A 52 -3.84 -20.75 -15.53
N ASP A 53 -4.19 -20.12 -14.41
CA ASP A 53 -5.59 -19.99 -13.96
C ASP A 53 -6.46 -19.37 -15.08
N ASP A 54 -7.69 -19.85 -15.23
CA ASP A 54 -8.66 -19.17 -16.08
C ASP A 54 -9.11 -17.83 -15.46
N MET A 55 -9.85 -17.03 -16.22
CA MET A 55 -10.27 -15.70 -15.77
C MET A 55 -11.19 -15.76 -14.54
N GLU A 56 -12.10 -16.71 -14.47
CA GLU A 56 -13.05 -16.86 -13.35
C GLU A 56 -12.32 -17.23 -12.06
N THR A 57 -11.40 -18.18 -12.13
CA THR A 57 -10.52 -18.56 -11.03
C THR A 57 -9.63 -17.40 -10.60
N THR A 58 -9.06 -16.67 -11.57
CA THR A 58 -8.22 -15.49 -11.30
C THR A 58 -9.00 -14.44 -10.51
N LEU A 59 -10.18 -14.05 -10.95
CA LEU A 59 -11.02 -13.05 -10.29
C LEU A 59 -11.48 -13.50 -8.90
N THR A 60 -11.82 -14.78 -8.76
CA THR A 60 -12.19 -15.37 -7.47
C THR A 60 -11.03 -15.30 -6.47
N ASN A 61 -9.84 -15.70 -6.88
CA ASN A 61 -8.66 -15.69 -6.04
C ASN A 61 -8.22 -14.25 -5.64
N ILE A 62 -8.28 -13.28 -6.57
CA ILE A 62 -8.05 -11.87 -6.27
C ILE A 62 -9.00 -11.43 -5.15
N ARG A 63 -10.31 -11.68 -5.30
CA ARG A 63 -11.31 -11.30 -4.32
C ARG A 63 -11.06 -11.94 -2.96
N GLU A 64 -10.84 -13.25 -2.92
CA GLU A 64 -10.67 -13.98 -1.66
C GLU A 64 -9.39 -13.57 -0.93
N LYS A 65 -8.29 -13.39 -1.66
CA LYS A 65 -7.02 -12.96 -1.07
C LYS A 65 -7.06 -11.51 -0.58
N LEU A 66 -7.74 -10.60 -1.29
CA LEU A 66 -7.92 -9.23 -0.82
C LEU A 66 -8.79 -9.21 0.45
N ILE A 67 -9.87 -9.99 0.50
CA ILE A 67 -10.69 -10.12 1.69
C ILE A 67 -9.83 -10.62 2.86
N ALA A 68 -9.06 -11.67 2.68
CA ALA A 68 -8.15 -12.19 3.70
C ALA A 68 -7.10 -11.15 4.12
N GLY A 69 -6.56 -10.39 3.17
CA GLY A 69 -5.62 -9.30 3.42
C GLY A 69 -6.20 -8.19 4.28
N VAL A 70 -7.46 -7.80 4.05
CA VAL A 70 -8.18 -6.84 4.90
C VAL A 70 -8.44 -7.45 6.27
N GLU A 71 -8.96 -8.68 6.35
CA GLU A 71 -9.26 -9.35 7.63
C GLU A 71 -8.05 -9.43 8.57
N LYS A 72 -6.89 -9.83 8.05
CA LYS A 72 -5.63 -9.87 8.82
C LYS A 72 -5.28 -8.51 9.43
N ARG A 73 -5.68 -7.41 8.79
CA ARG A 73 -5.35 -6.05 9.21
C ARG A 73 -6.40 -5.39 10.10
N LEU A 74 -7.53 -6.05 10.30
CA LEU A 74 -8.54 -5.62 11.26
C LEU A 74 -8.23 -6.09 12.68
N ASP A 75 -7.33 -7.04 12.86
CA ASP A 75 -6.88 -7.51 14.18
C ASP A 75 -5.96 -6.47 14.81
N ALA A 76 -6.53 -5.65 15.68
CA ALA A 76 -5.86 -4.54 16.37
C ALA A 76 -6.44 -4.36 17.77
N ASP A 77 -5.57 -4.10 18.73
CA ASP A 77 -5.90 -3.72 20.11
C ASP A 77 -6.16 -2.21 20.29
N ALA A 78 -6.00 -1.44 19.21
CA ALA A 78 -6.30 -0.01 19.14
C ALA A 78 -7.42 0.28 18.12
N PRO A 79 -8.17 1.38 18.28
CA PRO A 79 -9.22 1.77 17.34
C PRO A 79 -8.69 1.96 15.92
N VAL A 80 -9.40 1.35 14.97
CA VAL A 80 -9.05 1.33 13.54
C VAL A 80 -9.88 2.33 12.77
N GLY A 81 -9.25 3.11 11.92
CA GLY A 81 -9.85 4.00 10.92
C GLY A 81 -9.43 3.62 9.50
N PHE A 82 -10.04 4.27 8.52
CA PHE A 82 -9.86 3.94 7.11
C PHE A 82 -9.67 5.21 6.28
N LEU A 83 -8.64 5.26 5.45
CA LEU A 83 -8.52 6.31 4.45
C LEU A 83 -9.45 6.00 3.28
N LEU A 84 -10.30 6.96 2.91
CA LEU A 84 -11.29 6.82 1.86
C LEU A 84 -11.19 7.99 0.88
N SER A 85 -10.61 7.75 -0.30
CA SER A 85 -10.51 8.75 -1.38
C SER A 85 -11.72 8.76 -2.32
N GLY A 86 -12.60 7.76 -2.20
CA GLY A 86 -13.68 7.55 -3.17
C GLY A 86 -13.23 6.82 -4.46
N GLY A 87 -11.94 6.55 -4.62
CA GLY A 87 -11.40 5.65 -5.66
C GLY A 87 -11.73 4.19 -5.37
N LEU A 88 -11.55 3.33 -6.37
CA LEU A 88 -11.88 1.90 -6.30
C LEU A 88 -11.20 1.21 -5.11
N ASP A 89 -9.91 1.40 -4.97
CA ASP A 89 -9.07 0.64 -4.03
C ASP A 89 -9.42 0.92 -2.57
N SER A 90 -9.47 2.21 -2.20
CA SER A 90 -9.88 2.63 -0.86
C SER A 90 -11.32 2.22 -0.55
N SER A 91 -12.21 2.30 -1.54
CA SER A 91 -13.62 1.90 -1.40
C SER A 91 -13.78 0.40 -1.20
N LEU A 92 -12.96 -0.43 -1.88
CA LEU A 92 -12.94 -1.89 -1.69
C LEU A 92 -12.48 -2.25 -0.26
N VAL A 93 -11.38 -1.66 0.21
CA VAL A 93 -10.87 -1.88 1.58
C VAL A 93 -11.95 -1.52 2.60
N CYS A 94 -12.56 -0.33 2.49
CA CYS A 94 -13.63 0.12 3.39
C CYS A 94 -14.85 -0.80 3.33
N SER A 95 -15.28 -1.21 2.12
CA SER A 95 -16.45 -2.07 1.93
C SER A 95 -16.26 -3.46 2.53
N ILE A 96 -15.09 -4.06 2.34
CA ILE A 96 -14.75 -5.36 2.93
C ILE A 96 -14.73 -5.24 4.46
N ALA A 97 -14.06 -4.20 4.99
CA ALA A 97 -13.97 -3.99 6.42
C ALA A 97 -15.34 -3.76 7.06
N ALA A 98 -16.20 -2.91 6.48
CA ALA A 98 -17.55 -2.65 6.97
C ALA A 98 -18.40 -3.93 7.04
N LYS A 99 -18.34 -4.75 5.97
CA LYS A 99 -19.04 -6.05 5.95
C LYS A 99 -18.53 -7.02 7.01
N LYS A 100 -17.20 -7.07 7.22
CA LYS A 100 -16.58 -7.99 8.19
C LYS A 100 -16.83 -7.57 9.63
N LEU A 101 -16.78 -6.29 9.92
CA LEU A 101 -17.02 -5.76 11.27
C LEU A 101 -18.51 -5.75 11.64
N GLY A 102 -19.40 -5.70 10.66
CA GLY A 102 -20.86 -5.65 10.88
C GLY A 102 -21.34 -4.42 11.67
N LYS A 103 -20.57 -3.35 11.68
CA LYS A 103 -20.83 -2.07 12.37
C LYS A 103 -20.29 -0.91 11.55
N PRO A 104 -20.78 0.33 11.80
CA PRO A 104 -20.21 1.52 11.17
C PRO A 104 -18.69 1.61 11.39
N ILE A 105 -17.97 1.94 10.32
CA ILE A 105 -16.53 2.20 10.37
C ILE A 105 -16.28 3.70 10.35
N ARG A 106 -15.10 4.13 10.81
CA ARG A 106 -14.68 5.54 10.71
C ARG A 106 -13.82 5.74 9.49
N THR A 107 -14.28 6.59 8.59
CA THR A 107 -13.58 6.90 7.34
C THR A 107 -13.08 8.34 7.31
N PHE A 108 -11.92 8.54 6.71
CA PHE A 108 -11.24 9.82 6.64
C PHE A 108 -10.85 10.12 5.20
N ALA A 109 -11.19 11.32 4.72
CA ALA A 109 -10.87 11.77 3.37
C ALA A 109 -10.04 13.05 3.39
N ILE A 110 -9.25 13.21 2.34
CA ILE A 110 -8.42 14.38 2.11
C ILE A 110 -8.91 15.11 0.87
N GLY A 111 -9.04 16.42 0.96
CA GLY A 111 -9.32 17.30 -0.17
C GLY A 111 -8.42 18.53 -0.15
N MET A 112 -8.18 19.09 -1.33
CA MET A 112 -7.46 20.36 -1.47
C MET A 112 -8.40 21.54 -1.44
N ASP A 113 -9.71 21.30 -1.71
CA ASP A 113 -10.78 22.28 -1.80
C ASP A 113 -12.09 21.61 -1.39
N THR A 114 -13.07 22.41 -0.95
CA THR A 114 -14.41 21.93 -0.54
C THR A 114 -15.18 21.27 -1.69
N ASP A 115 -14.87 21.64 -2.93
CA ASP A 115 -15.48 21.08 -4.15
C ASP A 115 -14.60 20.04 -4.86
N ALA A 116 -13.55 19.54 -4.20
CA ALA A 116 -12.71 18.51 -4.77
C ALA A 116 -13.54 17.27 -5.17
N ILE A 117 -13.36 16.82 -6.42
CA ILE A 117 -14.12 15.70 -6.97
C ILE A 117 -13.95 14.43 -6.14
N ASP A 118 -12.76 14.22 -5.58
CA ASP A 118 -12.45 13.06 -4.74
C ASP A 118 -13.27 13.09 -3.44
N LEU A 119 -13.45 14.25 -2.80
CA LEU A 119 -14.30 14.36 -1.62
C LEU A 119 -15.75 14.03 -1.93
N LYS A 120 -16.24 14.40 -3.10
CA LYS A 120 -17.60 14.05 -3.54
C LYS A 120 -17.79 12.53 -3.60
N TYR A 121 -16.85 11.80 -4.20
CA TYR A 121 -16.92 10.35 -4.28
C TYR A 121 -16.67 9.69 -2.94
N ALA A 122 -15.77 10.24 -2.12
CA ALA A 122 -15.57 9.77 -0.75
C ALA A 122 -16.85 9.84 0.08
N ARG A 123 -17.57 10.97 0.04
CA ARG A 123 -18.88 11.14 0.71
C ARG A 123 -19.90 10.13 0.21
N GLN A 124 -20.04 9.97 -1.11
CA GLN A 124 -21.00 9.01 -1.69
C GLN A 124 -20.71 7.58 -1.21
N THR A 125 -19.45 7.19 -1.18
CA THR A 125 -19.04 5.88 -0.67
C THR A 125 -19.28 5.77 0.84
N ALA A 126 -18.97 6.80 1.60
CA ALA A 126 -19.19 6.83 3.04
C ALA A 126 -20.69 6.72 3.39
N ASP A 127 -21.54 7.44 2.68
CA ASP A 127 -23.00 7.37 2.83
C ASP A 127 -23.52 5.96 2.50
N TYR A 128 -23.04 5.36 1.40
CA TYR A 128 -23.41 4.01 1.02
C TYR A 128 -23.00 2.97 2.07
N LEU A 129 -21.85 3.15 2.71
CA LEU A 129 -21.34 2.26 3.76
C LEU A 129 -21.95 2.54 5.14
N GLY A 130 -22.63 3.67 5.32
CA GLY A 130 -23.11 4.14 6.62
C GLY A 130 -21.95 4.41 7.58
N SER A 131 -20.82 4.91 7.09
CA SER A 131 -19.63 5.21 7.89
C SER A 131 -19.70 6.56 8.59
N GLU A 132 -19.00 6.69 9.71
CA GLU A 132 -18.69 7.99 10.31
C GLU A 132 -17.55 8.62 9.51
N HIS A 133 -17.89 9.66 8.71
CA HIS A 133 -16.96 10.23 7.72
C HIS A 133 -16.44 11.60 8.13
N HIS A 134 -15.11 11.78 8.02
CA HIS A 134 -14.41 13.03 8.34
C HIS A 134 -13.55 13.49 7.16
N GLU A 135 -13.53 14.79 6.88
CA GLU A 135 -12.77 15.40 5.79
C GLU A 135 -11.80 16.45 6.33
N VAL A 136 -10.58 16.45 5.80
CA VAL A 136 -9.53 17.42 6.19
C VAL A 136 -8.68 17.79 4.98
N MET A 137 -8.03 18.95 5.00
CA MET A 137 -7.11 19.41 3.96
C MET A 137 -5.68 18.95 4.23
N GLY A 138 -5.07 18.22 3.27
CA GLY A 138 -3.68 17.79 3.29
C GLY A 138 -3.38 16.54 4.13
N MET A 139 -2.62 15.55 3.56
CA MET A 139 -2.38 14.23 4.20
C MET A 139 -1.77 14.34 5.59
N TYR A 140 -0.76 15.17 5.79
CA TYR A 140 -0.15 15.37 7.11
C TYR A 140 -1.15 15.98 8.09
N LEU A 141 -1.92 16.99 7.66
CA LEU A 141 -2.94 17.63 8.48
C LEU A 141 -4.09 16.68 8.81
N LEU A 142 -4.45 15.79 7.88
CA LEU A 142 -5.42 14.74 8.11
C LEU A 142 -4.95 13.80 9.22
N CYS A 143 -3.74 13.26 9.12
CA CYS A 143 -3.19 12.38 10.14
C CYS A 143 -3.06 13.07 11.51
N LYS A 144 -2.66 14.34 11.51
CA LYS A 144 -2.61 15.15 12.72
C LYS A 144 -4.00 15.33 13.34
N ALA A 145 -5.01 15.67 12.53
CA ALA A 145 -6.38 15.82 13.01
C ALA A 145 -6.96 14.51 13.56
N ILE A 146 -6.70 13.38 12.88
CA ILE A 146 -7.09 12.05 13.37
C ILE A 146 -6.47 11.78 14.75
N HIS A 147 -5.18 12.04 14.89
CA HIS A 147 -4.48 11.82 16.17
C HIS A 147 -5.01 12.70 17.30
N GLU A 148 -5.26 13.99 17.02
CA GLU A 148 -5.66 14.98 18.02
C GLU A 148 -7.16 14.92 18.38
N GLN A 149 -8.02 14.56 17.42
CA GLN A 149 -9.47 14.65 17.56
C GLN A 149 -10.17 13.31 17.72
N THR A 150 -9.46 12.20 17.56
CA THR A 150 -10.01 10.86 17.68
C THR A 150 -9.10 9.93 18.49
N ASP A 151 -9.63 8.79 18.88
CA ASP A 151 -8.88 7.70 19.52
C ASP A 151 -8.26 6.72 18.50
N VAL A 152 -8.44 6.93 17.19
CA VAL A 152 -7.89 6.09 16.13
C VAL A 152 -6.36 6.11 16.17
N ARG A 153 -5.75 4.93 16.15
CA ARG A 153 -4.29 4.75 16.14
C ARG A 153 -3.81 3.83 15.03
N VAL A 154 -4.72 3.21 14.31
CA VAL A 154 -4.43 2.34 13.15
C VAL A 154 -5.25 2.82 11.96
N LEU A 155 -4.61 3.00 10.80
CA LEU A 155 -5.26 3.40 9.55
C LEU A 155 -5.03 2.34 8.46
N LEU A 156 -6.13 1.81 7.90
CA LEU A 156 -6.08 1.03 6.68
C LEU A 156 -6.15 1.94 5.45
N THR A 157 -5.31 1.63 4.45
CA THR A 157 -5.19 2.41 3.21
C THR A 157 -5.35 1.52 1.97
N GLY A 158 -5.61 2.14 0.81
CA GLY A 158 -5.67 1.48 -0.49
C GLY A 158 -4.33 1.47 -1.25
N GLU A 159 -3.22 1.83 -0.62
CA GLU A 159 -1.90 1.90 -1.26
C GLU A 159 -1.46 0.53 -1.83
N ILE A 160 -0.55 0.53 -2.79
CA ILE A 160 0.05 -0.63 -3.50
C ILE A 160 -0.83 -1.19 -4.62
N SER A 161 -2.12 -0.92 -4.69
CA SER A 161 -2.97 -1.43 -5.77
C SER A 161 -2.47 -1.00 -7.16
N ASP A 162 -2.04 0.23 -7.29
CA ASP A 162 -1.57 0.81 -8.55
C ASP A 162 -0.29 0.14 -9.07
N GLU A 163 0.62 -0.23 -8.17
CA GLU A 163 1.84 -0.92 -8.51
C GLU A 163 1.61 -2.37 -8.94
N LEU A 164 0.52 -2.97 -8.46
CA LEU A 164 0.15 -4.35 -8.78
C LEU A 164 -0.65 -4.48 -10.07
N PHE A 165 -1.61 -3.57 -10.29
CA PHE A 165 -2.59 -3.67 -11.38
C PHE A 165 -2.38 -2.66 -12.50
N GLY A 166 -1.47 -1.73 -12.32
CA GLY A 166 -1.22 -0.65 -13.27
C GLY A 166 -2.00 0.62 -12.97
N TYR A 167 -1.41 1.74 -13.33
CA TYR A 167 -2.01 3.05 -13.19
C TYR A 167 -1.34 4.04 -14.14
N LYS A 168 -2.15 4.83 -14.85
CA LYS A 168 -1.66 5.89 -15.76
C LYS A 168 -0.58 5.40 -16.72
N TYR A 169 0.69 5.57 -16.36
CA TYR A 169 1.82 5.31 -17.25
C TYR A 169 1.99 3.84 -17.60
N THR A 170 1.68 2.95 -16.69
CA THR A 170 1.80 1.50 -16.90
C THR A 170 0.73 0.97 -17.85
N ASP A 171 -0.42 1.62 -17.94
CA ASP A 171 -1.50 1.26 -18.87
C ASP A 171 -1.10 1.45 -20.34
N TYR A 172 -0.05 2.24 -20.58
CA TYR A 172 0.51 2.44 -21.92
C TYR A 172 1.72 1.54 -22.22
N ALA A 173 1.93 0.50 -21.43
CA ALA A 173 3.02 -0.45 -21.70
C ALA A 173 2.84 -1.07 -23.11
N PRO A 174 3.91 -1.13 -23.92
CA PRO A 174 3.80 -1.60 -25.30
C PRO A 174 3.52 -3.11 -25.41
N THR A 175 3.83 -3.86 -24.37
CA THR A 175 3.61 -5.31 -24.30
C THR A 175 3.29 -5.73 -22.86
N ALA A 176 2.67 -6.88 -22.69
CA ALA A 176 2.41 -7.48 -21.38
C ALA A 176 3.71 -7.74 -20.59
N ASP A 177 4.79 -8.14 -21.26
CA ASP A 177 6.10 -8.29 -20.62
C ASP A 177 6.65 -6.97 -20.10
N ALA A 178 6.52 -5.88 -20.86
CA ALA A 178 6.94 -4.56 -20.42
C ALA A 178 6.11 -4.07 -19.21
N PHE A 179 4.81 -4.33 -19.22
CA PHE A 179 3.94 -4.08 -18.08
C PHE A 179 4.40 -4.83 -16.84
N GLN A 180 4.67 -6.14 -16.98
CA GLN A 180 5.12 -6.98 -15.87
C GLN A 180 6.46 -6.51 -15.29
N GLN A 181 7.42 -6.17 -16.16
CA GLN A 181 8.72 -5.64 -15.73
C GLN A 181 8.59 -4.33 -14.96
N GLU A 182 7.73 -3.42 -15.41
CA GLU A 182 7.48 -2.18 -14.69
C GLU A 182 6.78 -2.42 -13.35
N SER A 183 5.80 -3.32 -13.27
CA SER A 183 5.16 -3.71 -12.00
C SER A 183 6.18 -4.33 -11.04
N GLN A 184 7.04 -5.21 -11.50
CA GLN A 184 8.12 -5.79 -10.69
C GLN A 184 9.06 -4.71 -10.15
N LYS A 185 9.44 -3.75 -11.00
CA LYS A 185 10.27 -2.62 -10.59
C LYS A 185 9.58 -1.80 -9.51
N ARG A 186 8.30 -1.43 -9.70
CA ARG A 186 7.54 -0.62 -8.74
C ARG A 186 7.39 -1.30 -7.40
N ILE A 187 7.10 -2.60 -7.38
CA ILE A 187 7.05 -3.38 -6.13
C ILE A 187 8.41 -3.38 -5.42
N ARG A 188 9.53 -3.47 -6.13
CA ARG A 188 10.87 -3.36 -5.53
C ARG A 188 11.20 -1.96 -5.02
N GLU A 189 10.58 -0.94 -5.59
CA GLU A 189 10.85 0.48 -5.31
C GLU A 189 9.77 1.14 -4.42
N LEU A 190 8.83 0.39 -3.83
CA LEU A 190 7.75 0.92 -2.98
C LEU A 190 8.23 1.91 -1.91
N TYR A 191 9.42 1.67 -1.36
CA TYR A 191 10.03 2.51 -0.34
C TYR A 191 10.48 3.89 -0.85
N MET A 192 10.39 4.18 -2.15
CA MET A 192 10.81 5.45 -2.77
C MET A 192 9.65 6.38 -3.15
N TYR A 193 8.42 5.86 -3.25
CA TYR A 193 7.28 6.57 -3.86
C TYR A 193 6.14 6.86 -2.85
N ASP A 194 4.92 6.68 -3.29
CA ASP A 194 3.71 7.07 -2.55
C ASP A 194 3.57 6.35 -1.21
N VAL A 195 4.02 5.10 -1.13
CA VAL A 195 4.06 4.35 0.13
C VAL A 195 4.97 5.03 1.16
N LEU A 196 6.12 5.57 0.73
CA LEU A 196 7.00 6.34 1.61
C LEU A 196 6.31 7.62 2.11
N ARG A 197 5.62 8.35 1.22
CA ARG A 197 4.86 9.55 1.61
C ARG A 197 3.77 9.22 2.62
N ALA A 198 2.97 8.19 2.33
CA ALA A 198 1.91 7.76 3.22
C ALA A 198 2.45 7.33 4.60
N ASP A 199 3.50 6.50 4.62
CA ASP A 199 4.16 6.05 5.84
C ASP A 199 4.67 7.25 6.67
N ARG A 200 5.37 8.21 6.05
CA ARG A 200 5.89 9.38 6.76
C ARG A 200 4.81 10.27 7.35
N CYS A 201 3.74 10.50 6.59
CA CYS A 201 2.63 11.33 7.07
C CYS A 201 1.87 10.65 8.23
N ILE A 202 1.66 9.35 8.15
CA ILE A 202 0.91 8.58 9.14
C ILE A 202 1.76 8.37 10.40
N SER A 203 2.97 7.84 10.26
CA SER A 203 3.84 7.49 11.40
C SER A 203 4.35 8.72 12.17
N SER A 204 4.59 9.87 11.50
CA SER A 204 4.96 11.11 12.18
C SER A 204 3.86 11.66 13.11
N ASN A 205 2.64 11.18 12.97
CA ASN A 205 1.52 11.49 13.83
C ASN A 205 1.18 10.35 14.82
N SER A 206 2.11 9.42 15.05
CA SER A 206 1.94 8.28 15.98
C SER A 206 0.72 7.41 15.65
N ILE A 207 0.46 7.23 14.36
CA ILE A 207 -0.56 6.34 13.82
C ILE A 207 0.13 5.24 13.03
N GLU A 208 -0.36 4.01 13.11
CA GLU A 208 0.13 2.86 12.35
C GLU A 208 -0.60 2.76 11.00
N ALA A 209 0.15 2.68 9.91
CA ALA A 209 -0.40 2.39 8.59
C ALA A 209 -0.50 0.89 8.34
N ARG A 210 -1.64 0.43 7.85
CA ARG A 210 -1.83 -0.95 7.39
C ARG A 210 -2.31 -0.96 5.94
N VAL A 211 -1.66 -1.77 5.12
CA VAL A 211 -1.86 -1.80 3.66
C VAL A 211 -2.35 -3.19 3.24
N PRO A 212 -3.67 -3.41 3.09
CA PRO A 212 -4.23 -4.70 2.69
C PRO A 212 -3.73 -5.23 1.35
N PHE A 213 -3.57 -4.36 0.35
CA PHE A 213 -3.02 -4.73 -0.96
C PHE A 213 -1.55 -5.19 -0.88
N GLY A 214 -0.83 -4.81 0.19
CA GLY A 214 0.53 -5.29 0.49
C GLY A 214 0.58 -6.61 1.25
N ASP A 215 -0.53 -7.35 1.38
CA ASP A 215 -0.50 -8.71 1.93
C ASP A 215 0.37 -9.62 1.07
N LEU A 216 1.32 -10.33 1.67
CA LEU A 216 2.31 -11.10 0.92
C LEU A 216 1.67 -12.19 0.04
N ASP A 217 0.61 -12.83 0.53
CA ASP A 217 -0.09 -13.87 -0.24
C ASP A 217 -0.87 -13.25 -1.40
N PHE A 218 -1.41 -12.05 -1.20
CA PHE A 218 -2.07 -11.28 -2.24
C PHE A 218 -1.07 -10.82 -3.31
N VAL A 219 0.03 -10.19 -2.90
CA VAL A 219 1.08 -9.69 -3.82
C VAL A 219 1.68 -10.82 -4.64
N ARG A 220 2.06 -11.95 -4.00
CA ARG A 220 2.60 -13.12 -4.73
C ARG A 220 1.63 -13.63 -5.78
N TYR A 221 0.34 -13.70 -5.42
CA TYR A 221 -0.69 -14.16 -6.36
C TYR A 221 -0.84 -13.19 -7.53
N VAL A 222 -1.03 -11.90 -7.27
CA VAL A 222 -1.24 -10.88 -8.31
C VAL A 222 -0.03 -10.76 -9.23
N MET A 223 1.18 -10.82 -8.68
CA MET A 223 2.42 -10.79 -9.47
C MET A 223 2.55 -12.03 -10.36
N ALA A 224 1.99 -13.19 -9.96
CA ALA A 224 2.01 -14.42 -10.75
C ALA A 224 0.88 -14.53 -11.80
N ILE A 225 -0.10 -13.63 -11.80
CA ILE A 225 -1.12 -13.57 -12.85
C ILE A 225 -0.44 -13.28 -14.18
N ASP A 226 -0.84 -14.03 -15.23
CA ASP A 226 -0.41 -13.77 -16.61
C ASP A 226 -0.57 -12.28 -16.95
N PRO A 227 0.50 -11.56 -17.30
CA PRO A 227 0.44 -10.14 -17.58
C PRO A 227 -0.50 -9.76 -18.73
N GLU A 228 -0.79 -10.68 -19.67
CA GLU A 228 -1.81 -10.49 -20.71
C GLU A 228 -3.22 -10.26 -20.13
N LYS A 229 -3.50 -10.83 -18.95
CA LYS A 229 -4.78 -10.65 -18.27
C LYS A 229 -4.86 -9.33 -17.47
N LYS A 230 -3.73 -8.72 -17.17
CA LYS A 230 -3.65 -7.45 -16.41
C LYS A 230 -3.52 -6.24 -17.33
N LEU A 231 -2.90 -6.41 -18.49
CA LEU A 231 -2.73 -5.33 -19.44
C LEU A 231 -4.09 -4.91 -20.01
N ASN A 232 -4.44 -3.66 -19.82
CA ASN A 232 -5.66 -3.12 -20.40
C ASN A 232 -5.41 -2.78 -21.88
N SER A 233 -5.87 -3.63 -22.77
CA SER A 233 -5.88 -3.32 -24.20
C SER A 233 -7.05 -2.37 -24.49
N TYR A 234 -6.78 -1.08 -24.51
CA TYR A 234 -7.70 -0.13 -25.14
C TYR A 234 -7.71 -0.41 -26.65
N GLY A 235 -8.63 -1.31 -27.07
CA GLY A 235 -8.97 -1.52 -28.44
C GLY A 235 -9.95 -0.47 -28.94
#